data_66182022134301fcadca8050770a515a
#
_entry.id   66182022134301fcadca8050770a515a
#
_cell.length_a   1.000
_cell.length_b   1.000
_cell.length_c   1.000
_cell.angle_alpha   90.00
_cell.angle_beta   90.00
_cell.angle_gamma   90.00
#
_symmetry.space_group_name_H-M   'P 1'
#
loop_
_entity.id
_entity.type
_entity.pdbx_description
1 polymer ?
#
loop_
_entity_poly.entity_id
_entity_poly.type
_entity_poly.pdbx_seq_one_letter_code
_entity_poly.pdbx_strand_id
1 'polypeptide(L)'
;MRPERTLAVALHDIEPATFERAALLRDWLDDLGVGRVTLLVIPARDLHPLSDRRPEVGAWLLKCASKGDAIAQHGFRHLQSPPARWPPHPRSAIARESPEFVGLDPLQTVRALDAGRRILKLAGIEPRGFVAPAYAYTPQLRDSLRTRFQWWAGTWGLHPTRVGAPHRVSAPPIGLAACGPLRRAISPALLHVASRLAGSTLRIDLHPLDLASASHMLALEDVIRRATPSRTCVTYDDLASAA
;
A
#
# COMPACT_ATOMS: atom_id res chain seq x y z
N MET A 1 -18.90 -16.56 19.38
CA MET A 1 -17.90 -15.46 19.46
C MET A 1 -18.15 -14.50 18.30
N ARG A 2 -18.18 -13.19 18.54
CA ARG A 2 -18.19 -12.21 17.44
C ARG A 2 -16.82 -12.26 16.77
N PRO A 3 -16.74 -12.26 15.43
CA PRO A 3 -15.45 -12.19 14.76
C PRO A 3 -14.69 -10.94 15.21
N GLU A 4 -13.40 -11.10 15.45
CA GLU A 4 -12.52 -9.98 15.82
C GLU A 4 -12.54 -8.93 14.70
N ARG A 5 -12.75 -7.67 15.07
CA ARG A 5 -12.77 -6.56 14.11
C ARG A 5 -11.39 -5.96 14.03
N THR A 6 -10.87 -5.81 12.82
CA THR A 6 -9.52 -5.31 12.58
C THR A 6 -9.52 -3.98 11.81
N LEU A 7 -8.49 -3.15 12.07
CA LEU A 7 -8.13 -1.95 11.34
C LEU A 7 -6.75 -2.17 10.71
N ALA A 8 -6.68 -2.13 9.41
CA ALA A 8 -5.44 -2.26 8.66
C ALA A 8 -5.18 -0.97 7.87
N VAL A 9 -4.14 -0.24 8.25
CA VAL A 9 -3.76 1.01 7.58
C VAL A 9 -2.50 0.77 6.75
N ALA A 10 -2.50 1.25 5.50
CA ALA A 10 -1.32 1.25 4.64
C ALA A 10 -0.92 2.67 4.26
N LEU A 11 0.37 2.99 4.40
CA LEU A 11 0.99 4.20 3.86
C LEU A 11 1.62 3.87 2.51
N HIS A 12 1.10 4.50 1.47
CA HIS A 12 1.55 4.33 0.09
C HIS A 12 2.72 5.24 -0.28
N ASP A 13 3.35 4.96 -1.40
CA ASP A 13 4.31 5.82 -2.11
C ASP A 13 5.49 6.29 -1.26
N ILE A 14 6.03 5.40 -0.41
CA ILE A 14 7.19 5.73 0.40
C ILE A 14 8.44 5.65 -0.48
N GLU A 15 9.07 6.80 -0.68
CA GLU A 15 10.29 7.00 -1.46
C GLU A 15 11.08 8.21 -0.92
N PRO A 16 12.32 8.47 -1.37
CA PRO A 16 13.09 9.63 -0.92
C PRO A 16 12.39 10.98 -1.04
N ALA A 17 11.58 11.19 -2.09
CA ALA A 17 10.86 12.44 -2.31
C ALA A 17 9.63 12.64 -1.41
N THR A 18 9.06 11.57 -0.89
CA THR A 18 7.86 11.59 -0.03
C THR A 18 8.18 11.33 1.43
N PHE A 19 9.43 11.07 1.77
CA PHE A 19 9.87 10.57 3.06
C PHE A 19 9.36 11.40 4.25
N GLU A 20 9.58 12.72 4.25
CA GLU A 20 9.17 13.58 5.38
C GLU A 20 7.66 13.53 5.61
N ARG A 21 6.88 13.52 4.53
CA ARG A 21 5.42 13.42 4.62
C ARG A 21 4.97 12.05 5.10
N ALA A 22 5.64 10.98 4.66
CA ALA A 22 5.36 9.63 5.12
C ALA A 22 5.68 9.47 6.61
N ALA A 23 6.82 10.01 7.07
CA ALA A 23 7.20 10.01 8.49
C ALA A 23 6.19 10.80 9.33
N LEU A 24 5.79 11.99 8.89
CA LEU A 24 4.78 12.80 9.57
C LEU A 24 3.42 12.06 9.66
N LEU A 25 2.98 11.40 8.59
CA LEU A 25 1.76 10.59 8.63
C LEU A 25 1.88 9.41 9.58
N ARG A 26 3.05 8.79 9.65
CA ARG A 26 3.26 7.65 10.57
C ARG A 26 3.20 8.08 12.03
N ASP A 27 3.82 9.22 12.36
CA ASP A 27 3.76 9.79 13.71
C ASP A 27 2.32 10.22 14.06
N TRP A 28 1.62 10.86 13.13
CA TRP A 28 0.21 11.22 13.30
C TRP A 28 -0.70 9.99 13.51
N LEU A 29 -0.42 8.87 12.86
CA LEU A 29 -1.15 7.61 13.08
C LEU A 29 -0.88 7.04 14.49
N ASP A 30 0.36 7.15 15.00
CA ASP A 30 0.69 6.79 16.38
C ASP A 30 -0.14 7.62 17.39
N ASP A 31 -0.25 8.93 17.16
CA ASP A 31 -1.06 9.84 17.99
C ASP A 31 -2.56 9.49 17.98
N LEU A 32 -3.04 8.88 16.91
CA LEU A 32 -4.42 8.37 16.78
C LEU A 32 -4.60 6.95 17.35
N GLY A 33 -3.56 6.35 17.93
CA GLY A 33 -3.60 5.01 18.51
C GLY A 33 -3.47 3.89 17.47
N VAL A 34 -3.03 4.19 16.23
CA VAL A 34 -2.72 3.18 15.20
C VAL A 34 -1.28 2.72 15.38
N GLY A 35 -1.04 1.81 16.32
CA GLY A 35 0.30 1.39 16.71
C GLY A 35 1.06 0.59 15.66
N ARG A 36 0.39 0.00 14.64
CA ARG A 36 1.03 -0.78 13.57
C ARG A 36 0.38 -0.51 12.22
N VAL A 37 1.20 -0.35 11.18
CA VAL A 37 0.77 -0.08 9.81
C VAL A 37 1.54 -0.93 8.80
N THR A 38 1.11 -0.91 7.54
CA THR A 38 1.89 -1.46 6.43
C THR A 38 2.47 -0.32 5.60
N LEU A 39 3.79 -0.31 5.45
CA LEU A 39 4.55 0.69 4.71
C LEU A 39 4.80 0.17 3.28
N LEU A 40 4.25 0.84 2.28
CA LEU A 40 4.38 0.46 0.87
C LEU A 40 5.51 1.27 0.24
N VAL A 41 6.64 0.60 0.00
CA VAL A 41 7.90 1.23 -0.37
C VAL A 41 8.19 1.06 -1.85
N ILE A 42 8.50 2.16 -2.53
CA ILE A 42 8.98 2.18 -3.92
C ILE A 42 10.51 2.01 -3.90
N PRO A 43 11.06 0.89 -4.40
CA PRO A 43 12.49 0.60 -4.24
C PRO A 43 13.42 1.55 -5.00
N ALA A 44 13.07 1.96 -6.20
CA ALA A 44 13.97 2.71 -7.07
C ALA A 44 13.23 3.59 -8.09
N ARG A 45 12.56 4.65 -7.63
CA ARG A 45 11.77 5.54 -8.48
C ARG A 45 12.53 6.03 -9.71
N ASP A 46 13.74 6.51 -9.53
CA ASP A 46 14.62 7.07 -10.57
C ASP A 46 15.74 6.13 -10.99
N LEU A 47 15.53 4.81 -10.92
CA LEU A 47 16.57 3.77 -11.10
C LEU A 47 17.70 3.80 -10.07
N HIS A 48 17.62 4.67 -9.08
CA HIS A 48 18.55 4.68 -7.95
C HIS A 48 17.94 3.99 -6.74
N PRO A 49 18.69 3.17 -6.02
CA PRO A 49 18.24 2.61 -4.76
C PRO A 49 17.81 3.71 -3.79
N LEU A 50 16.74 3.46 -3.04
CA LEU A 50 16.20 4.44 -2.09
C LEU A 50 17.24 4.90 -1.06
N SER A 51 18.14 4.00 -0.65
CA SER A 51 19.21 4.26 0.33
C SER A 51 20.35 5.12 -0.21
N ASP A 52 20.57 5.12 -1.53
CA ASP A 52 21.65 5.92 -2.15
C ASP A 52 21.30 7.41 -2.18
N ARG A 53 20.01 7.69 -2.33
CA ARG A 53 19.49 9.07 -2.35
C ARG A 53 19.32 9.64 -0.95
N ARG A 54 18.83 8.82 -0.02
CA ARG A 54 18.53 9.23 1.36
C ARG A 54 18.70 8.03 2.30
N PRO A 55 19.88 7.82 2.86
CA PRO A 55 20.14 6.74 3.81
C PRO A 55 19.18 6.74 5.00
N GLU A 56 18.66 7.91 5.38
CA GLU A 56 17.71 8.08 6.49
C GLU A 56 16.40 7.32 6.24
N VAL A 57 15.98 7.17 4.97
CA VAL A 57 14.77 6.42 4.63
C VAL A 57 14.90 4.95 5.05
N GLY A 58 16.03 4.32 4.73
CA GLY A 58 16.32 2.94 5.13
C GLY A 58 16.33 2.77 6.65
N ALA A 59 17.04 3.67 7.35
CA ALA A 59 17.12 3.65 8.80
C ALA A 59 15.74 3.84 9.46
N TRP A 60 14.93 4.76 8.94
CA TRP A 60 13.57 5.00 9.41
C TRP A 60 12.66 3.79 9.19
N LEU A 61 12.72 3.15 8.01
CA LEU A 61 11.96 1.94 7.71
C LEU A 61 12.32 0.81 8.67
N LEU A 62 13.59 0.59 8.95
CA LEU A 62 14.05 -0.41 9.92
C LEU A 62 13.58 -0.09 11.34
N LYS A 63 13.58 1.19 11.74
CA LYS A 63 13.01 1.63 13.01
C LYS A 63 11.50 1.36 13.08
N CYS A 64 10.75 1.64 12.03
CA CYS A 64 9.31 1.33 11.96
C CYS A 64 9.07 -0.19 12.06
N ALA A 65 9.83 -0.99 11.31
CA ALA A 65 9.75 -2.45 11.38
C ALA A 65 10.04 -3.00 12.78
N SER A 66 11.01 -2.43 13.51
CA SER A 66 11.32 -2.83 14.89
C SER A 66 10.18 -2.50 15.88
N LYS A 67 9.30 -1.56 15.55
CA LYS A 67 8.07 -1.24 16.30
C LYS A 67 6.87 -2.10 15.89
N GLY A 68 7.02 -2.97 14.89
CA GLY A 68 5.97 -3.89 14.45
C GLY A 68 5.23 -3.47 13.18
N ASP A 69 5.68 -2.44 12.47
CA ASP A 69 5.17 -2.13 11.13
C ASP A 69 5.61 -3.18 10.12
N ALA A 70 4.74 -3.52 9.16
CA ALA A 70 5.11 -4.35 8.03
C ALA A 70 5.64 -3.50 6.88
N ILE A 71 6.60 -4.02 6.12
CA ILE A 71 7.10 -3.38 4.92
C ILE A 71 6.79 -4.24 3.71
N ALA A 72 6.12 -3.67 2.71
CA ALA A 72 5.81 -4.32 1.46
C ALA A 72 6.40 -3.56 0.26
N GLN A 73 6.77 -4.30 -0.77
CA GLN A 73 7.25 -3.71 -2.01
C GLN A 73 6.08 -3.11 -2.80
N HIS A 74 6.22 -1.84 -3.21
CA HIS A 74 5.24 -1.11 -4.02
C HIS A 74 5.77 -0.87 -5.44
N GLY A 75 5.57 -1.84 -6.31
CA GLY A 75 6.18 -1.83 -7.63
C GLY A 75 7.71 -1.97 -7.60
N PHE A 76 8.37 -1.40 -8.59
CA PHE A 76 9.82 -1.24 -8.67
C PHE A 76 10.19 0.24 -8.81
N ARG A 77 9.68 0.89 -9.87
CA ARG A 77 9.91 2.31 -10.17
C ARG A 77 8.68 3.17 -9.98
N HIS A 78 7.53 2.56 -9.87
CA HIS A 78 6.22 3.22 -9.84
C HIS A 78 5.99 4.14 -11.06
N LEU A 79 6.56 3.79 -12.20
CA LEU A 79 6.46 4.51 -13.47
C LEU A 79 6.01 3.54 -14.55
N GLN A 80 5.01 3.94 -15.34
CA GLN A 80 4.64 3.20 -16.53
C GLN A 80 5.74 3.34 -17.58
N SER A 81 6.26 2.24 -18.10
CA SER A 81 7.12 2.24 -19.29
C SER A 81 6.35 2.81 -20.49
N PRO A 82 7.06 3.40 -21.51
CA PRO A 82 6.42 4.22 -22.55
C PRO A 82 5.20 3.53 -23.16
N PRO A 83 4.24 4.27 -23.69
CA PRO A 83 2.86 3.87 -23.82
C PRO A 83 2.76 2.54 -24.56
N ALA A 84 2.43 1.49 -23.83
CA ALA A 84 1.84 0.33 -24.48
C ALA A 84 0.68 0.88 -25.32
N ARG A 85 0.50 0.38 -26.54
CA ARG A 85 -0.63 0.69 -27.46
C ARG A 85 -1.97 0.22 -26.86
N TRP A 86 -2.17 0.46 -25.58
CA TRP A 86 -3.32 0.02 -24.81
C TRP A 86 -4.13 1.26 -24.37
N PRO A 87 -5.45 1.23 -24.48
CA PRO A 87 -6.27 2.31 -23.93
C PRO A 87 -5.90 2.51 -22.45
N PRO A 88 -5.89 3.76 -21.96
CA PRO A 88 -5.57 4.02 -20.57
C PRO A 88 -6.43 3.13 -19.68
N HIS A 89 -5.80 2.37 -18.80
CA HIS A 89 -6.51 1.48 -17.90
C HIS A 89 -7.56 2.32 -17.13
N PRO A 90 -8.85 1.91 -17.06
CA PRO A 90 -9.91 2.74 -16.46
C PRO A 90 -9.57 3.23 -15.05
N ARG A 91 -8.68 2.51 -14.36
CA ARG A 91 -8.18 2.87 -13.02
C ARG A 91 -7.04 3.88 -13.03
N SER A 92 -6.25 3.99 -14.09
CA SER A 92 -5.21 5.02 -14.21
C SER A 92 -5.80 6.43 -14.32
N ALA A 93 -7.06 6.54 -14.77
CA ALA A 93 -7.82 7.80 -14.73
C ALA A 93 -8.33 8.15 -13.31
N ILE A 94 -8.29 7.20 -12.37
CA ILE A 94 -8.79 7.32 -10.99
C ILE A 94 -7.64 7.45 -9.99
N ALA A 95 -6.52 6.77 -10.26
CA ALA A 95 -5.35 6.76 -9.42
C ALA A 95 -4.30 7.76 -9.94
N ARG A 96 -3.56 8.38 -9.03
CA ARG A 96 -2.33 9.15 -9.35
C ARG A 96 -1.20 8.22 -9.80
N GLU A 97 -1.46 6.94 -9.84
CA GLU A 97 -0.49 5.87 -9.98
C GLU A 97 -0.45 5.35 -11.41
N SER A 98 0.74 5.21 -11.92
CA SER A 98 0.96 4.57 -13.22
C SER A 98 0.91 3.06 -13.06
N PRO A 99 0.17 2.32 -13.90
CA PRO A 99 0.11 0.85 -13.86
C PRO A 99 1.42 0.24 -14.39
N GLU A 100 2.47 0.27 -13.60
CA GLU A 100 3.85 -0.05 -13.97
C GLU A 100 4.02 -1.37 -14.73
N PHE A 101 3.27 -2.41 -14.32
CA PHE A 101 3.40 -3.77 -14.89
C PHE A 101 2.51 -4.02 -16.10
N VAL A 102 1.68 -3.08 -16.48
CA VAL A 102 0.84 -3.20 -17.68
C VAL A 102 1.71 -2.95 -18.91
N GLY A 103 1.77 -3.95 -19.80
CA GLY A 103 2.59 -3.90 -21.02
C GLY A 103 4.00 -4.48 -20.87
N LEU A 104 4.41 -4.88 -19.66
CA LEU A 104 5.65 -5.64 -19.49
C LEU A 104 5.47 -7.11 -19.95
N ASP A 105 6.49 -7.65 -20.58
CA ASP A 105 6.57 -9.08 -20.84
C ASP A 105 6.88 -9.89 -19.55
N PRO A 106 6.79 -11.23 -19.57
CA PRO A 106 7.06 -12.05 -18.39
C PRO A 106 8.47 -11.86 -17.81
N LEU A 107 9.48 -11.72 -18.66
CA LEU A 107 10.87 -11.56 -18.22
C LEU A 107 11.10 -10.17 -17.61
N GLN A 108 10.56 -9.13 -18.20
CA GLN A 108 10.59 -7.76 -17.67
C GLN A 108 9.87 -7.69 -16.32
N THR A 109 8.71 -8.34 -16.19
CA THR A 109 7.95 -8.43 -14.93
C THR A 109 8.80 -9.06 -13.82
N VAL A 110 9.41 -10.20 -14.10
CA VAL A 110 10.28 -10.91 -13.14
C VAL A 110 11.48 -10.05 -12.75
N ARG A 111 12.16 -9.45 -13.72
CA ARG A 111 13.33 -8.58 -13.49
C ARG A 111 12.97 -7.38 -12.60
N ALA A 112 11.83 -6.74 -12.82
CA ALA A 112 11.38 -5.61 -12.01
C ALA A 112 11.09 -6.04 -10.56
N LEU A 113 10.40 -7.16 -10.36
CA LEU A 113 10.12 -7.70 -9.02
C LEU A 113 11.40 -8.04 -8.26
N ASP A 114 12.30 -8.79 -8.91
CA ASP A 114 13.53 -9.26 -8.27
C ASP A 114 14.52 -8.10 -8.02
N ALA A 115 14.59 -7.11 -8.92
CA ALA A 115 15.37 -5.90 -8.70
C ALA A 115 14.85 -5.10 -7.49
N GLY A 116 13.54 -4.91 -7.36
CA GLY A 116 12.96 -4.22 -6.22
C GLY A 116 13.23 -4.93 -4.90
N ARG A 117 13.03 -6.25 -4.84
CA ARG A 117 13.37 -7.06 -3.66
C ARG A 117 14.85 -6.95 -3.29
N ARG A 118 15.72 -7.02 -4.29
CA ARG A 118 17.18 -6.92 -4.07
C ARG A 118 17.56 -5.58 -3.46
N ILE A 119 17.00 -4.48 -3.96
CA ILE A 119 17.25 -3.13 -3.43
C ILE A 119 16.80 -3.02 -1.97
N LEU A 120 15.58 -3.49 -1.65
CA LEU A 120 15.10 -3.48 -0.28
C LEU A 120 15.98 -4.36 0.63
N LYS A 121 16.41 -5.52 0.16
CA LYS A 121 17.32 -6.39 0.91
C LYS A 121 18.68 -5.75 1.17
N LEU A 122 19.22 -4.99 0.23
CA LEU A 122 20.47 -4.22 0.44
C LEU A 122 20.30 -3.15 1.52
N ALA A 123 19.09 -2.62 1.71
CA ALA A 123 18.74 -1.73 2.82
C ALA A 123 18.39 -2.47 4.14
N GLY A 124 18.61 -3.80 4.21
CA GLY A 124 18.28 -4.61 5.38
C GLY A 124 16.79 -5.00 5.51
N ILE A 125 15.99 -4.78 4.47
CA ILE A 125 14.54 -4.99 4.48
C ILE A 125 14.19 -6.23 3.65
N GLU A 126 13.50 -7.20 4.26
CA GLU A 126 12.95 -8.36 3.55
C GLU A 126 11.42 -8.19 3.42
N PRO A 127 10.90 -7.68 2.28
CA PRO A 127 9.47 -7.47 2.12
C PRO A 127 8.75 -8.82 2.00
N ARG A 128 7.74 -9.05 2.84
CA ARG A 128 6.90 -10.25 2.76
C ARG A 128 5.78 -10.12 1.73
N GLY A 129 5.32 -8.90 1.48
CA GLY A 129 4.20 -8.62 0.63
C GLY A 129 4.50 -7.70 -0.54
N PHE A 130 3.54 -7.65 -1.45
CA PHE A 130 3.59 -6.83 -2.66
C PHE A 130 2.26 -6.12 -2.91
N VAL A 131 2.34 -4.86 -3.28
CA VAL A 131 1.18 -4.10 -3.79
C VAL A 131 1.56 -3.49 -5.15
N ALA A 132 0.78 -3.82 -6.19
CA ALA A 132 1.01 -3.25 -7.50
C ALA A 132 0.57 -1.78 -7.55
N PRO A 133 1.36 -0.88 -8.16
CA PRO A 133 0.91 0.47 -8.47
C PRO A 133 -0.45 0.47 -9.17
N ALA A 134 -1.33 1.40 -8.79
CA ALA A 134 -2.72 1.47 -9.25
C ALA A 134 -3.55 0.19 -9.05
N TYR A 135 -3.10 -0.75 -8.22
CA TYR A 135 -3.71 -2.09 -8.08
C TYR A 135 -3.86 -2.82 -9.44
N ALA A 136 -2.99 -2.53 -10.40
CA ALA A 136 -3.05 -3.08 -11.74
C ALA A 136 -2.23 -4.39 -11.83
N TYR A 137 -2.94 -5.51 -11.91
CA TYR A 137 -2.34 -6.85 -11.95
C TYR A 137 -2.56 -7.51 -13.29
N THR A 138 -1.46 -7.87 -13.97
CA THR A 138 -1.50 -8.76 -15.14
C THR A 138 -1.47 -10.23 -14.69
N PRO A 139 -1.89 -11.19 -15.54
CA PRO A 139 -1.74 -12.61 -15.22
C PRO A 139 -0.30 -12.99 -14.91
N GLN A 140 0.67 -12.51 -15.70
CA GLN A 140 2.10 -12.76 -15.54
C GLN A 140 2.62 -12.24 -14.18
N LEU A 141 2.16 -11.05 -13.76
CA LEU A 141 2.50 -10.50 -12.46
C LEU A 141 1.99 -11.39 -11.33
N ARG A 142 0.71 -11.80 -11.37
CA ARG A 142 0.13 -12.66 -10.34
C ARG A 142 0.86 -13.99 -10.21
N ASP A 143 1.22 -14.61 -11.33
CA ASP A 143 1.97 -15.88 -11.32
C ASP A 143 3.37 -15.70 -10.73
N SER A 144 4.06 -14.61 -11.09
CA SER A 144 5.38 -14.28 -10.56
C SER A 144 5.38 -14.00 -9.04
N LEU A 145 4.30 -13.41 -8.52
CA LEU A 145 4.17 -13.09 -7.10
C LEU A 145 4.04 -14.33 -6.21
N ARG A 146 3.41 -15.40 -6.69
CA ARG A 146 3.18 -16.64 -5.94
C ARG A 146 4.45 -17.29 -5.41
N THR A 147 5.55 -17.13 -6.11
CA THR A 147 6.85 -17.72 -5.73
C THR A 147 7.81 -16.74 -5.06
N ARG A 148 7.45 -15.46 -4.98
CA ARG A 148 8.33 -14.39 -4.51
C ARG A 148 7.89 -13.70 -3.24
N PHE A 149 6.58 -13.68 -2.99
CA PHE A 149 6.00 -12.99 -1.84
C PHE A 149 5.04 -13.91 -1.10
N GLN A 150 4.84 -13.67 0.19
CA GLN A 150 3.91 -14.42 1.03
C GLN A 150 2.46 -13.99 0.80
N TRP A 151 2.26 -12.78 0.28
CA TRP A 151 0.95 -12.23 -0.07
C TRP A 151 1.09 -11.07 -1.08
N TRP A 152 -0.01 -10.78 -1.74
CA TRP A 152 -0.18 -9.54 -2.49
C TRP A 152 -1.57 -8.95 -2.22
N ALA A 153 -1.69 -7.61 -2.26
CA ALA A 153 -2.96 -6.94 -1.99
C ALA A 153 -3.55 -6.33 -3.26
N GLY A 154 -4.83 -6.59 -3.48
CA GLY A 154 -5.62 -6.03 -4.57
C GLY A 154 -6.78 -5.16 -4.05
N THR A 155 -7.60 -4.66 -4.99
CA THR A 155 -8.77 -3.81 -4.68
C THR A 155 -9.89 -4.53 -3.92
N TRP A 156 -9.89 -5.85 -3.88
CA TRP A 156 -10.94 -6.62 -3.19
C TRP A 156 -10.44 -7.30 -1.92
N GLY A 157 -9.14 -7.22 -1.64
CA GLY A 157 -8.56 -7.85 -0.47
C GLY A 157 -7.13 -8.29 -0.67
N LEU A 158 -6.65 -9.07 0.29
CA LEU A 158 -5.33 -9.68 0.28
C LEU A 158 -5.41 -11.10 -0.25
N HIS A 159 -4.36 -11.51 -0.94
CA HIS A 159 -4.19 -12.85 -1.52
C HIS A 159 -2.94 -13.50 -0.92
N PRO A 160 -3.08 -14.32 0.12
CA PRO A 160 -1.98 -15.15 0.62
C PRO A 160 -1.51 -16.12 -0.46
N THR A 161 -0.19 -16.41 -0.49
CA THR A 161 0.40 -17.31 -1.49
C THR A 161 0.75 -18.68 -0.95
N ARG A 162 0.67 -18.88 0.38
CA ARG A 162 0.97 -20.17 1.00
C ARG A 162 -0.02 -21.25 0.57
N VAL A 163 0.45 -22.48 0.47
CA VAL A 163 -0.40 -23.63 0.17
C VAL A 163 -1.46 -23.83 1.28
N GLY A 164 -2.70 -24.05 0.88
CA GLY A 164 -3.82 -24.23 1.81
C GLY A 164 -4.42 -22.95 2.37
N ALA A 165 -3.85 -21.79 2.10
CA ALA A 165 -4.47 -20.53 2.50
C ALA A 165 -5.74 -20.24 1.67
N PRO A 166 -6.70 -19.44 2.18
CA PRO A 166 -7.84 -19.01 1.41
C PRO A 166 -7.37 -18.19 0.21
N HIS A 167 -8.09 -18.31 -0.89
CA HIS A 167 -7.75 -17.62 -2.13
C HIS A 167 -7.71 -16.09 -1.95
N ARG A 168 -8.48 -15.55 -1.00
CA ARG A 168 -8.54 -14.11 -0.70
C ARG A 168 -9.11 -13.85 0.70
N VAL A 169 -8.46 -12.93 1.41
CA VAL A 169 -9.02 -12.27 2.61
C VAL A 169 -9.77 -11.03 2.14
N SER A 170 -11.10 -11.02 2.29
CA SER A 170 -11.92 -9.90 1.83
C SER A 170 -11.67 -8.66 2.68
N ALA A 171 -11.03 -7.65 2.12
CA ALA A 171 -10.74 -6.37 2.73
C ALA A 171 -10.51 -5.32 1.62
N PRO A 172 -11.59 -4.81 1.01
CA PRO A 172 -11.44 -3.75 0.01
C PRO A 172 -10.86 -2.49 0.67
N PRO A 173 -9.84 -1.85 0.05
CA PRO A 173 -9.29 -0.63 0.59
C PRO A 173 -10.27 0.52 0.39
N ILE A 174 -10.31 1.40 1.38
CA ILE A 174 -10.93 2.70 1.25
C ILE A 174 -9.84 3.77 1.37
N GLY A 175 -9.92 4.78 0.53
CA GLY A 175 -8.93 5.86 0.49
C GLY A 175 -9.56 7.10 -0.16
N LEU A 176 -8.80 8.17 -0.16
CA LEU A 176 -9.24 9.44 -0.69
C LEU A 176 -8.83 9.60 -2.16
N ALA A 177 -9.75 10.09 -2.98
CA ALA A 177 -9.49 10.29 -4.39
C ALA A 177 -8.58 11.50 -4.61
N ALA A 178 -7.47 11.23 -5.28
CA ALA A 178 -6.47 12.24 -5.59
C ALA A 178 -6.73 12.99 -6.90
N CYS A 179 -7.54 12.44 -7.79
CA CYS A 179 -7.72 12.93 -9.15
C CYS A 179 -9.06 13.66 -9.35
N GLY A 180 -8.96 14.87 -9.90
CA GLY A 180 -10.11 15.71 -10.27
C GLY A 180 -10.77 16.45 -9.10
N PRO A 181 -11.17 17.73 -9.29
CA PRO A 181 -11.68 18.56 -8.21
C PRO A 181 -12.98 18.01 -7.60
N LEU A 182 -13.89 17.52 -8.42
CA LEU A 182 -15.15 16.97 -7.95
C LEU A 182 -14.94 15.71 -7.09
N ARG A 183 -14.08 14.78 -7.54
CA ARG A 183 -13.78 13.56 -6.79
C ARG A 183 -13.09 13.86 -5.47
N ARG A 184 -12.16 14.82 -5.45
CA ARG A 184 -11.54 15.29 -4.20
C ARG A 184 -12.56 15.83 -3.21
N ALA A 185 -13.54 16.59 -3.69
CA ALA A 185 -14.56 17.18 -2.84
C ALA A 185 -15.52 16.15 -2.22
N ILE A 186 -15.91 15.10 -2.95
CA ILE A 186 -16.87 14.08 -2.48
C ILE A 186 -16.21 12.91 -1.77
N SER A 187 -14.90 12.68 -1.96
CA SER A 187 -14.19 11.52 -1.40
C SER A 187 -14.24 11.44 0.14
N PRO A 188 -14.18 12.55 0.92
CA PRO A 188 -14.39 12.50 2.37
C PRO A 188 -15.73 11.90 2.79
N ALA A 189 -16.82 12.28 2.13
CA ALA A 189 -18.14 11.72 2.41
C ALA A 189 -18.22 10.24 2.07
N LEU A 190 -17.63 9.83 0.94
CA LEU A 190 -17.56 8.42 0.55
C LEU A 190 -16.71 7.61 1.52
N LEU A 191 -15.61 8.16 2.04
CA LEU A 191 -14.78 7.52 3.07
C LEU A 191 -15.61 7.22 4.32
N HIS A 192 -16.40 8.17 4.81
CA HIS A 192 -17.27 7.99 5.97
C HIS A 192 -18.32 6.89 5.75
N VAL A 193 -18.99 6.88 4.59
CA VAL A 193 -19.98 5.85 4.26
C VAL A 193 -19.33 4.48 4.16
N ALA A 194 -18.23 4.36 3.39
CA ALA A 194 -17.51 3.10 3.21
C ALA A 194 -16.96 2.55 4.53
N SER A 195 -16.46 3.41 5.43
CA SER A 195 -15.95 2.99 6.74
C SER A 195 -17.04 2.39 7.65
N ARG A 196 -18.27 2.90 7.57
CA ARG A 196 -19.41 2.36 8.32
C ARG A 196 -19.90 1.03 7.76
N LEU A 197 -19.77 0.84 6.45
CA LEU A 197 -20.16 -0.41 5.76
C LEU A 197 -19.05 -1.46 5.79
N ALA A 198 -17.83 -1.13 6.27
CA ALA A 198 -16.74 -2.07 6.38
C ALA A 198 -17.10 -3.23 7.32
N GLY A 199 -16.88 -4.44 6.87
CA GLY A 199 -17.12 -5.68 7.62
C GLY A 199 -16.17 -5.87 8.82
N SER A 200 -15.69 -7.08 9.01
CA SER A 200 -14.72 -7.42 10.06
C SER A 200 -13.42 -6.62 9.90
N THR A 201 -12.93 -6.45 8.68
CA THR A 201 -11.70 -5.71 8.40
C THR A 201 -12.00 -4.36 7.74
N LEU A 202 -11.58 -3.28 8.40
CA LEU A 202 -11.53 -1.94 7.81
C LEU A 202 -10.11 -1.71 7.30
N ARG A 203 -9.95 -1.58 5.99
CA ARG A 203 -8.67 -1.32 5.35
C ARG A 203 -8.64 0.10 4.79
N ILE A 204 -7.64 0.89 5.22
CA ILE A 204 -7.49 2.30 4.83
C ILE A 204 -6.15 2.48 4.12
N ASP A 205 -6.17 3.08 2.93
CA ASP A 205 -4.99 3.45 2.18
C ASP A 205 -4.78 4.97 2.28
N LEU A 206 -3.60 5.38 2.78
CA LEU A 206 -3.16 6.78 2.89
C LEU A 206 -1.99 7.04 1.96
N HIS A 207 -1.95 8.25 1.41
CA HIS A 207 -0.85 8.71 0.57
C HIS A 207 -0.21 9.97 1.16
N PRO A 208 1.10 10.19 1.01
CA PRO A 208 1.78 11.41 1.47
C PRO A 208 1.16 12.70 0.95
N LEU A 209 0.46 12.61 -0.17
CA LEU A 209 -0.25 13.74 -0.78
C LEU A 209 -1.58 14.09 -0.10
N ASP A 210 -2.13 13.24 0.78
CA ASP A 210 -3.34 13.56 1.54
C ASP A 210 -3.10 14.70 2.51
N LEU A 211 -1.87 14.86 3.00
CA LEU A 211 -1.45 16.01 3.82
C LEU A 211 -1.64 17.38 3.12
N ALA A 212 -1.75 17.41 1.80
CA ALA A 212 -1.99 18.65 1.06
C ALA A 212 -3.45 19.13 1.12
N SER A 213 -4.35 18.38 1.79
CA SER A 213 -5.78 18.69 1.86
C SER A 213 -6.29 18.57 3.29
N ALA A 214 -6.60 19.70 3.93
CA ALA A 214 -7.15 19.70 5.28
C ALA A 214 -8.45 18.89 5.39
N SER A 215 -9.32 18.95 4.38
CA SER A 215 -10.58 18.17 4.37
C SER A 215 -10.33 16.66 4.30
N HIS A 216 -9.26 16.23 3.62
CA HIS A 216 -8.83 14.83 3.59
C HIS A 216 -8.35 14.39 4.97
N MET A 217 -7.47 15.16 5.58
CA MET A 217 -6.92 14.83 6.90
C MET A 217 -8.01 14.79 7.97
N LEU A 218 -8.94 15.75 7.98
CA LEU A 218 -10.06 15.74 8.92
C LEU A 218 -10.97 14.51 8.75
N ALA A 219 -11.25 14.11 7.52
CA ALA A 219 -12.08 12.93 7.24
C ALA A 219 -11.37 11.63 7.66
N LEU A 220 -10.07 11.51 7.39
CA LEU A 220 -9.26 10.36 7.82
C LEU A 220 -9.19 10.30 9.34
N GLU A 221 -8.92 11.43 10.01
CA GLU A 221 -8.85 11.52 11.46
C GLU A 221 -10.14 11.04 12.11
N ASP A 222 -11.29 11.54 11.65
CA ASP A 222 -12.58 11.17 12.20
C ASP A 222 -12.90 9.67 11.99
N VAL A 223 -12.57 9.10 10.82
CA VAL A 223 -12.76 7.67 10.58
C VAL A 223 -11.84 6.82 11.45
N ILE A 224 -10.56 7.19 11.58
CA ILE A 224 -9.58 6.45 12.38
C ILE A 224 -9.93 6.53 13.86
N ARG A 225 -10.22 7.72 14.41
CA ARG A 225 -10.62 7.90 15.82
C ARG A 225 -11.88 7.09 16.19
N ARG A 226 -12.80 6.90 15.27
CA ARG A 226 -13.96 6.02 15.51
C ARG A 226 -13.63 4.54 15.42
N ALA A 227 -12.63 4.18 14.62
CA ALA A 227 -12.28 2.79 14.39
C ALA A 227 -11.38 2.21 15.49
N THR A 228 -10.39 2.96 15.96
CA THR A 228 -9.36 2.49 16.91
C THR A 228 -9.92 1.93 18.23
N PRO A 229 -10.96 2.49 18.88
CA PRO A 229 -11.46 1.92 20.13
C PRO A 229 -12.16 0.54 20.00
N SER A 230 -12.54 0.15 18.77
CA SER A 230 -13.38 -1.04 18.51
C SER A 230 -12.76 -2.03 17.55
N ARG A 231 -11.55 -1.79 17.08
CA ARG A 231 -10.82 -2.64 16.12
C ARG A 231 -9.37 -2.79 16.53
N THR A 232 -8.86 -3.99 16.44
CA THR A 232 -7.42 -4.28 16.64
C THR A 232 -6.63 -3.79 15.44
N CYS A 233 -5.59 -2.96 15.67
CA CYS A 233 -4.68 -2.52 14.61
C CYS A 233 -3.79 -3.66 14.16
N VAL A 234 -3.81 -3.98 12.87
CA VAL A 234 -3.07 -5.09 12.26
C VAL A 234 -2.37 -4.65 10.98
N THR A 235 -1.27 -5.30 10.66
CA THR A 235 -0.58 -5.14 9.37
C THR A 235 -1.18 -6.05 8.30
N TYR A 236 -0.77 -5.85 7.04
CA TYR A 236 -1.13 -6.79 5.98
C TYR A 236 -0.45 -8.16 6.16
N ASP A 237 0.74 -8.19 6.78
CA ASP A 237 1.39 -9.46 7.17
C ASP A 237 0.52 -10.25 8.15
N ASP A 238 -0.05 -9.58 9.15
CA ASP A 238 -0.96 -10.21 10.13
C ASP A 238 -2.22 -10.74 9.44
N LEU A 239 -2.86 -9.93 8.59
CA LEU A 239 -4.06 -10.35 7.85
C LEU A 239 -3.80 -11.56 6.94
N ALA A 240 -2.65 -11.60 6.27
CA ALA A 240 -2.28 -12.71 5.41
C ALA A 240 -1.90 -13.97 6.20
N SER A 241 -1.38 -13.81 7.42
CA SER A 241 -0.97 -14.92 8.28
C SER A 241 -2.14 -15.56 9.02
N ALA A 242 -3.17 -14.78 9.36
CA ALA A 242 -4.37 -15.25 10.04
C ALA A 242 -5.37 -15.96 9.10
N ALA A 243 -5.10 -15.99 7.81
CA ALA A 243 -6.00 -16.51 6.77
C ALA A 243 -5.85 -18.03 6.49
#